data_1eee2d2a10b4ddf56b33fb78c4ce9aa8
#
_entry.id   1eee2d2a10b4ddf56b33fb78c4ce9aa8
#
_cell.length_a   1.000
_cell.length_b   1.000
_cell.length_c   1.000
_cell.angle_alpha   90.00
_cell.angle_beta   90.00
_cell.angle_gamma   90.00
#
_symmetry.space_group_name_H-M   'P 1'
#
loop_
_entity.id
_entity.type
_entity.pdbx_description
1 polymer ?
#
loop_
_entity_poly.entity_id
_entity_poly.type
_entity_poly.pdbx_seq_one_letter_code
_entity_poly.pdbx_strand_id
1 'polypeptide(L)'
;MRIGDQEKDGCVVNTYLNIKGSVYPRLGWHTDGLRDVFYLRKPKQMLNVGIHLSDCPPDNGGLRLIPGSHEQSMFAMAFRKLSFIDHRPDKNEISVETRKGDLTIHDGRLWHRVAQSSRVGASSFRRSMYVPYLTDEYAPKDTGSKTPLYHRLGQLSRRFKGGR
;
A
#
# COMPACT_ATOMS: atom_id res chain seq x y z
N MET A 1 -8.09 17.25 -13.00
CA MET A 1 -7.49 16.32 -12.02
C MET A 1 -6.13 16.87 -11.61
N ARG A 2 -5.86 17.04 -10.31
CA ARG A 2 -4.59 17.57 -9.80
C ARG A 2 -3.81 16.46 -9.12
N ILE A 3 -2.54 16.36 -9.42
CA ILE A 3 -1.56 15.73 -8.55
C ILE A 3 -1.36 16.73 -7.41
N GLY A 4 -1.45 16.27 -6.17
CA GLY A 4 -1.27 17.16 -5.02
C GLY A 4 0.08 17.86 -5.04
N ASP A 5 0.10 19.12 -4.66
CA ASP A 5 1.29 19.96 -4.67
C ASP A 5 2.26 19.63 -3.52
N GLN A 6 1.84 18.76 -2.58
CA GLN A 6 2.63 18.39 -1.42
C GLN A 6 2.92 16.88 -1.41
N GLU A 7 4.07 16.51 -0.87
CA GLU A 7 4.59 15.15 -0.74
C GLU A 7 3.59 14.14 -0.14
N LYS A 8 2.63 14.62 0.63
CA LYS A 8 1.61 13.77 1.28
C LYS A 8 0.44 13.35 0.37
N ASP A 9 0.28 13.99 -0.75
CA ASP A 9 -0.95 13.92 -1.55
C ASP A 9 -0.69 13.61 -3.04
N GLY A 10 0.56 13.41 -3.39
CA GLY A 10 0.97 13.29 -4.77
C GLY A 10 1.56 11.93 -5.12
N CYS A 11 2.56 11.97 -5.95
CA CYS A 11 3.29 10.80 -6.43
C CYS A 11 4.11 10.16 -5.30
N VAL A 12 3.99 8.86 -5.12
CA VAL A 12 4.78 8.06 -4.18
C VAL A 12 5.79 7.21 -4.93
N VAL A 13 7.07 7.45 -4.69
CA VAL A 13 8.15 6.60 -5.24
C VAL A 13 8.54 5.55 -4.21
N ASN A 14 8.34 4.30 -4.55
CA ASN A 14 8.71 3.16 -3.73
C ASN A 14 10.01 2.54 -4.24
N THR A 15 10.95 2.35 -3.33
CA THR A 15 12.19 1.63 -3.60
C THR A 15 12.30 0.46 -2.63
N TYR A 16 12.45 -0.73 -3.15
CA TYR A 16 12.57 -1.95 -2.38
C TYR A 16 13.92 -2.61 -2.61
N LEU A 17 14.57 -2.97 -1.52
CA LEU A 17 15.82 -3.74 -1.51
C LEU A 17 15.70 -4.78 -0.39
N ASN A 18 15.90 -6.06 -0.71
CA ASN A 18 15.92 -7.11 0.27
C ASN A 18 17.37 -7.36 0.71
N ILE A 19 17.68 -7.07 1.97
CA ILE A 19 19.00 -7.25 2.55
C ILE A 19 18.99 -8.50 3.42
N LYS A 20 20.02 -9.33 3.33
CA LYS A 20 20.16 -10.53 4.16
C LYS A 20 20.07 -10.16 5.64
N GLY A 21 19.21 -10.86 6.38
CA GLY A 21 18.99 -10.60 7.81
C GLY A 21 18.05 -9.42 8.10
N SER A 22 17.47 -8.78 7.07
CA SER A 22 16.46 -7.74 7.29
C SER A 22 15.22 -8.33 7.96
N VAL A 23 14.86 -7.77 9.11
CA VAL A 23 13.65 -8.12 9.86
C VAL A 23 12.46 -7.21 9.53
N TYR A 24 12.66 -6.22 8.67
CA TYR A 24 11.58 -5.30 8.30
C TYR A 24 10.56 -6.01 7.39
N PRO A 25 9.32 -6.19 7.85
CA PRO A 25 8.29 -6.76 7.02
C PRO A 25 7.99 -5.82 5.85
N ARG A 26 7.66 -6.38 4.71
CA ARG A 26 7.12 -5.60 3.59
C ARG A 26 5.74 -5.06 3.96
N LEU A 27 5.21 -4.20 3.11
CA LEU A 27 3.88 -3.65 3.32
C LEU A 27 2.85 -4.80 3.33
N GLY A 28 2.24 -5.04 4.49
CA GLY A 28 1.24 -6.07 4.69
C GLY A 28 -0.08 -5.76 3.98
N TRP A 29 -1.05 -6.65 4.10
CA TRP A 29 -2.36 -6.45 3.53
C TRP A 29 -3.00 -5.15 4.00
N HIS A 30 -3.52 -4.37 3.08
CA HIS A 30 -4.24 -3.13 3.35
C HIS A 30 -5.16 -2.75 2.20
N THR A 31 -6.02 -1.79 2.45
CA THR A 31 -6.76 -1.01 1.46
C THR A 31 -6.41 0.46 1.68
N ASP A 32 -6.39 1.26 0.62
CA ASP A 32 -6.07 2.68 0.75
C ASP A 32 -7.22 3.48 1.38
N GLY A 33 -8.43 2.92 1.35
CA GLY A 33 -9.61 3.49 2.02
C GLY A 33 -9.72 3.23 3.51
N LEU A 34 -8.74 2.60 4.15
CA LEU A 34 -8.80 2.20 5.56
C LEU A 34 -9.09 3.36 6.51
N ARG A 35 -8.57 4.56 6.21
CA ARG A 35 -8.86 5.77 7.01
C ARG A 35 -10.35 6.07 7.06
N ASP A 36 -11.05 5.99 5.94
CA ASP A 36 -12.48 6.28 5.87
C ASP A 36 -13.27 5.25 6.65
N VAL A 37 -12.87 3.97 6.58
CA VAL A 37 -13.48 2.89 7.36
C VAL A 37 -13.35 3.16 8.87
N PHE A 38 -12.20 3.61 9.35
CA PHE A 38 -12.02 3.98 10.77
C PHE A 38 -12.91 5.16 11.22
N TYR A 39 -13.27 6.04 10.29
CA TYR A 39 -14.22 7.14 10.57
C TYR A 39 -15.67 6.79 10.22
N LEU A 40 -15.99 5.50 10.04
CA LEU A 40 -17.29 4.98 9.65
C LEU A 40 -17.84 5.63 8.37
N ARG A 41 -16.95 5.96 7.46
CA ARG A 41 -17.26 6.51 6.14
C ARG A 41 -17.05 5.44 5.09
N LYS A 42 -17.93 5.38 4.10
CA LYS A 42 -17.71 4.51 2.93
C LYS A 42 -16.46 5.01 2.18
N PRO A 43 -15.45 4.14 1.96
CA PRO A 43 -14.26 4.54 1.22
C PRO A 43 -14.63 5.05 -0.17
N LYS A 44 -14.07 6.19 -0.51
CA LYS A 44 -14.23 6.78 -1.83
C LYS A 44 -13.49 5.95 -2.87
N GLN A 45 -13.99 5.96 -4.09
CA GLN A 45 -13.30 5.33 -5.19
C GLN A 45 -11.98 6.06 -5.45
N MET A 46 -10.90 5.31 -5.54
CA MET A 46 -9.58 5.82 -5.83
C MET A 46 -8.87 4.85 -6.77
N LEU A 47 -8.29 5.36 -7.84
CA LEU A 47 -7.47 4.57 -8.75
C LEU A 47 -6.00 4.82 -8.43
N ASN A 48 -5.27 3.77 -8.14
CA ASN A 48 -3.82 3.80 -8.05
C ASN A 48 -3.21 3.46 -9.41
N VAL A 49 -2.55 4.43 -10.00
CA VAL A 49 -1.80 4.24 -11.24
C VAL A 49 -0.34 4.03 -10.88
N GLY A 50 0.15 2.81 -11.11
CA GLY A 50 1.53 2.41 -10.85
C GLY A 50 2.37 2.44 -12.13
N ILE A 51 3.48 3.15 -12.13
CA ILE A 51 4.48 3.15 -13.19
C ILE A 51 5.67 2.33 -12.69
N HIS A 52 6.03 1.28 -13.40
CA HIS A 52 7.08 0.35 -12.99
C HIS A 52 8.42 0.75 -13.62
N LEU A 53 9.37 1.14 -12.77
CA LEU A 53 10.70 1.64 -13.18
C LEU A 53 11.76 0.53 -13.21
N SER A 54 11.36 -0.69 -12.85
CA SER A 54 12.19 -1.89 -12.91
C SER A 54 11.31 -3.13 -13.11
N ASP A 55 11.90 -4.20 -13.61
CA ASP A 55 11.22 -5.49 -13.71
C ASP A 55 10.88 -6.05 -12.33
N CYS A 56 9.72 -6.65 -12.22
CA CYS A 56 9.25 -7.32 -11.02
C CYS A 56 8.62 -8.68 -11.36
N PRO A 57 9.43 -9.70 -11.66
CA PRO A 57 8.94 -11.06 -11.86
C PRO A 57 8.39 -11.64 -10.55
N PRO A 58 7.63 -12.74 -10.59
CA PRO A 58 6.94 -13.31 -9.42
C PRO A 58 7.84 -13.62 -8.22
N ASP A 59 9.08 -14.04 -8.47
CA ASP A 59 10.09 -14.37 -7.46
C ASP A 59 10.74 -13.12 -6.84
N ASN A 60 10.61 -11.96 -7.48
CA ASN A 60 11.09 -10.70 -6.92
C ASN A 60 10.05 -9.99 -6.04
N GLY A 61 9.01 -10.68 -5.62
CA GLY A 61 7.95 -10.13 -4.77
C GLY A 61 6.96 -9.29 -5.57
N GLY A 62 6.71 -8.05 -5.14
CA GLY A 62 5.84 -7.13 -5.87
C GLY A 62 4.40 -7.08 -5.38
N LEU A 63 3.56 -6.49 -6.20
CA LEU A 63 2.15 -6.30 -5.89
C LEU A 63 1.41 -7.64 -5.87
N ARG A 64 0.67 -7.86 -4.80
CA ARG A 64 -0.32 -8.92 -4.66
C ARG A 64 -1.66 -8.28 -4.37
N LEU A 65 -2.71 -8.75 -4.99
CA LEU A 65 -4.06 -8.25 -4.77
C LEU A 65 -5.09 -9.37 -4.76
N ILE A 66 -6.22 -9.12 -4.12
CA ILE A 66 -7.36 -10.04 -4.10
C ILE A 66 -8.42 -9.50 -5.05
N PRO A 67 -8.62 -10.12 -6.22
CA PRO A 67 -9.65 -9.69 -7.18
C PRO A 67 -11.03 -9.60 -6.53
N GLY A 68 -11.85 -8.62 -6.97
CA GLY A 68 -13.22 -8.42 -6.48
C GLY A 68 -13.33 -7.87 -5.05
N SER A 69 -12.23 -7.74 -4.31
CA SER A 69 -12.31 -7.31 -2.91
C SER A 69 -12.68 -5.83 -2.71
N HIS A 70 -12.71 -5.02 -3.75
CA HIS A 70 -13.20 -3.63 -3.71
C HIS A 70 -14.73 -3.54 -3.57
N GLU A 71 -15.46 -4.60 -3.90
CA GLU A 71 -16.91 -4.68 -3.78
C GLU A 71 -17.40 -5.16 -2.42
N GLN A 72 -16.48 -5.51 -1.53
CA GLN A 72 -16.81 -6.01 -0.20
C GLN A 72 -17.49 -4.96 0.69
N SER A 73 -18.20 -5.43 1.72
CA SER A 73 -18.82 -4.56 2.70
C SER A 73 -17.79 -3.80 3.54
N MET A 74 -18.18 -2.69 4.15
CA MET A 74 -17.31 -1.94 5.09
C MET A 74 -16.80 -2.81 6.24
N PHE A 75 -17.63 -3.73 6.73
CA PHE A 75 -17.25 -4.68 7.77
C PHE A 75 -16.12 -5.60 7.28
N ALA A 76 -16.24 -6.15 6.08
CA ALA A 76 -15.19 -6.97 5.50
C ALA A 76 -13.90 -6.16 5.22
N MET A 77 -14.01 -4.89 4.81
CA MET A 77 -12.86 -4.00 4.70
C MET A 77 -12.15 -3.77 6.04
N ALA A 78 -12.90 -3.68 7.14
CA ALA A 78 -12.30 -3.45 8.45
C ALA A 78 -11.65 -4.71 9.05
N PHE A 79 -12.26 -5.89 8.83
CA PHE A 79 -11.96 -7.07 9.63
C PHE A 79 -11.48 -8.29 8.84
N ARG A 80 -11.49 -8.29 7.52
CA ARG A 80 -11.02 -9.42 6.70
C ARG A 80 -9.58 -9.79 6.97
N LYS A 81 -8.72 -8.80 7.21
CA LYS A 81 -7.29 -8.94 7.50
C LYS A 81 -6.84 -7.90 8.53
N LEU A 82 -5.78 -8.21 9.24
CA LEU A 82 -5.11 -7.22 10.09
C LEU A 82 -4.28 -6.28 9.21
N SER A 83 -4.86 -5.12 8.91
CA SER A 83 -4.26 -4.13 8.01
C SER A 83 -2.82 -3.78 8.41
N PHE A 84 -1.92 -3.80 7.43
CA PHE A 84 -0.48 -3.55 7.55
C PHE A 84 0.32 -4.57 8.38
N ILE A 85 -0.34 -5.47 9.11
CA ILE A 85 0.30 -6.44 10.01
C ILE A 85 0.31 -7.84 9.39
N ASP A 86 -0.77 -8.24 8.72
CA ASP A 86 -0.86 -9.56 8.09
C ASP A 86 -0.07 -9.56 6.77
N HIS A 87 0.95 -10.41 6.70
CA HIS A 87 1.82 -10.60 5.53
C HIS A 87 1.63 -11.97 4.87
N ARG A 88 0.77 -12.83 5.44
CA ARG A 88 0.58 -14.20 4.96
C ARG A 88 -0.09 -14.21 3.59
N PRO A 89 0.32 -15.13 2.71
CA PRO A 89 -0.37 -15.34 1.45
C PRO A 89 -1.86 -15.61 1.64
N ASP A 90 -2.69 -15.12 0.71
CA ASP A 90 -4.11 -15.42 0.65
C ASP A 90 -4.36 -16.38 -0.51
N LYS A 91 -5.25 -17.37 -0.30
CA LYS A 91 -5.56 -18.36 -1.34
C LYS A 91 -6.14 -17.77 -2.63
N ASN A 92 -6.71 -16.58 -2.55
CA ASN A 92 -7.34 -15.88 -3.66
C ASN A 92 -6.45 -14.74 -4.19
N GLU A 93 -5.21 -14.60 -3.69
CA GLU A 93 -4.33 -13.55 -4.19
C GLU A 93 -3.80 -13.87 -5.57
N ILE A 94 -3.65 -12.86 -6.37
CA ILE A 94 -2.90 -12.92 -7.63
C ILE A 94 -1.62 -12.11 -7.54
N SER A 95 -0.59 -12.57 -8.25
CA SER A 95 0.67 -11.86 -8.45
C SER A 95 0.55 -10.95 -9.65
N VAL A 96 0.90 -9.68 -9.50
CA VAL A 96 1.02 -8.76 -10.63
C VAL A 96 2.47 -8.73 -11.06
N GLU A 97 2.77 -9.45 -12.14
CA GLU A 97 4.08 -9.41 -12.79
C GLU A 97 4.17 -8.15 -13.65
N THR A 98 5.29 -7.43 -13.56
CA THR A 98 5.49 -6.20 -14.30
C THR A 98 6.90 -6.10 -14.85
N ARG A 99 7.04 -5.43 -15.99
CA ARG A 99 8.31 -5.06 -16.60
C ARG A 99 8.56 -3.56 -16.47
N LYS A 100 9.79 -3.16 -16.58
CA LYS A 100 10.15 -1.75 -16.66
C LYS A 100 9.39 -1.07 -17.81
N GLY A 101 8.69 0.01 -17.48
CA GLY A 101 7.85 0.75 -18.42
C GLY A 101 6.37 0.38 -18.37
N ASP A 102 6.01 -0.73 -17.72
CA ASP A 102 4.61 -1.10 -17.57
C ASP A 102 3.85 -0.13 -16.67
N LEU A 103 2.55 -0.04 -16.93
CA LEU A 103 1.61 0.72 -16.14
C LEU A 103 0.55 -0.22 -15.59
N THR A 104 0.31 -0.13 -14.29
CA THR A 104 -0.79 -0.84 -13.62
C THR A 104 -1.83 0.14 -13.11
N ILE A 105 -3.10 -0.25 -13.20
CA ILE A 105 -4.21 0.53 -12.63
C ILE A 105 -5.03 -0.41 -11.76
N HIS A 106 -5.24 -0.03 -10.51
CA HIS A 106 -6.11 -0.79 -9.61
C HIS A 106 -6.91 0.15 -8.69
N ASP A 107 -8.08 -0.33 -8.28
CA ASP A 107 -8.90 0.36 -7.28
C ASP A 107 -8.23 0.27 -5.90
N GLY A 108 -8.00 1.40 -5.25
CA GLY A 108 -7.38 1.45 -3.92
C GLY A 108 -8.18 0.75 -2.81
N ARG A 109 -9.45 0.44 -3.05
CA ARG A 109 -10.29 -0.36 -2.14
C ARG A 109 -10.02 -1.86 -2.22
N LEU A 110 -9.27 -2.33 -3.22
CA LEU A 110 -8.81 -3.72 -3.26
C LEU A 110 -7.89 -4.02 -2.09
N TRP A 111 -8.06 -5.20 -1.48
CA TRP A 111 -7.04 -5.73 -0.60
C TRP A 111 -5.77 -6.03 -1.41
N HIS A 112 -4.69 -5.36 -1.03
CA HIS A 112 -3.40 -5.54 -1.68
C HIS A 112 -2.26 -5.50 -0.67
N ARG A 113 -1.13 -6.05 -1.06
CA ARG A 113 0.11 -6.08 -0.27
C ARG A 113 1.33 -6.05 -1.17
N VAL A 114 2.48 -5.81 -0.59
CA VAL A 114 3.77 -5.97 -1.26
C VAL A 114 4.46 -7.22 -0.75
N ALA A 115 4.60 -8.23 -1.61
CA ALA A 115 5.30 -9.46 -1.25
C ALA A 115 6.81 -9.24 -1.16
N GLN A 116 7.47 -10.02 -0.30
CA GLN A 116 8.91 -10.00 -0.17
C GLN A 116 9.57 -10.70 -1.38
N SER A 117 10.70 -10.16 -1.82
CA SER A 117 11.55 -10.84 -2.80
C SER A 117 12.19 -12.08 -2.19
N SER A 118 12.28 -13.17 -2.96
CA SER A 118 13.15 -14.31 -2.64
C SER A 118 14.62 -14.04 -2.94
N ARG A 119 14.90 -13.00 -3.73
CA ARG A 119 16.25 -12.55 -4.06
C ARG A 119 16.80 -11.64 -2.97
N VAL A 120 18.12 -11.51 -2.89
CA VAL A 120 18.83 -10.70 -1.88
C VAL A 120 19.81 -9.77 -2.56
N GLY A 121 20.03 -8.59 -1.99
CA GLY A 121 20.98 -7.60 -2.52
C GLY A 121 20.50 -6.96 -3.81
N ALA A 122 21.42 -6.57 -4.68
CA ALA A 122 21.11 -5.85 -5.91
C ALA A 122 20.09 -6.55 -6.82
N SER A 123 20.05 -7.88 -6.84
CA SER A 123 19.10 -8.65 -7.64
C SER A 123 17.65 -8.54 -7.15
N SER A 124 17.44 -8.09 -5.91
CA SER A 124 16.12 -7.84 -5.33
C SER A 124 15.62 -6.41 -5.54
N PHE A 125 16.47 -5.56 -6.09
CA PHE A 125 16.14 -4.15 -6.25
C PHE A 125 14.98 -3.96 -7.21
N ARG A 126 13.98 -3.20 -6.77
CA ARG A 126 12.88 -2.77 -7.63
C ARG A 126 12.38 -1.40 -7.23
N ARG A 127 11.87 -0.68 -8.21
CA ARG A 127 11.37 0.67 -8.05
C ARG A 127 10.06 0.85 -8.82
N SER A 128 9.09 1.48 -8.15
CA SER A 128 7.81 1.85 -8.76
C SER A 128 7.37 3.21 -8.27
N MET A 129 6.59 3.89 -9.07
CA MET A 129 5.98 5.16 -8.77
C MET A 129 4.46 4.99 -8.81
N TYR A 130 3.75 5.45 -7.80
CA TYR A 130 2.30 5.41 -7.75
C TYR A 130 1.72 6.81 -7.70
N VAL A 131 0.68 7.03 -8.51
CA VAL A 131 -0.10 8.26 -8.54
C VAL A 131 -1.54 7.89 -8.21
N PRO A 132 -2.06 8.31 -7.04
CA PRO A 132 -3.45 8.09 -6.69
C PRO A 132 -4.35 9.11 -7.41
N TYR A 133 -5.44 8.62 -7.98
CA TYR A 133 -6.47 9.42 -8.63
C TYR A 133 -7.78 9.29 -7.86
N LEU A 134 -8.23 10.40 -7.27
CA LEU A 134 -9.50 10.47 -6.57
C LEU A 134 -10.61 10.88 -7.53
N THR A 135 -11.79 10.26 -7.40
CA THR A 135 -12.96 10.56 -8.23
C THR A 135 -13.78 11.72 -7.70
N ASP A 136 -13.60 12.07 -6.42
CA ASP A 136 -14.31 13.14 -5.74
C ASP A 136 -13.46 14.39 -5.50
N GLU A 137 -14.11 15.45 -5.00
CA GLU A 137 -13.41 16.63 -4.51
C GLU A 137 -12.33 16.26 -3.52
N TYR A 138 -11.15 16.75 -3.79
CA TYR A 138 -9.97 16.53 -3.00
C TYR A 138 -9.69 17.76 -2.14
N ALA A 139 -9.71 17.57 -0.83
CA ALA A 139 -9.24 18.56 0.12
C ALA A 139 -7.77 18.26 0.47
N PRO A 140 -6.81 19.05 -0.02
CA PRO A 140 -5.40 18.84 0.31
C PRO A 140 -5.18 18.91 1.82
N LYS A 141 -4.27 18.09 2.32
CA LYS A 141 -3.85 18.20 3.71
C LYS A 141 -2.95 19.42 3.87
N ASP A 142 -3.21 20.16 4.92
CA ASP A 142 -2.41 21.30 5.36
C ASP A 142 -1.72 21.01 6.70
N THR A 143 -0.98 21.98 7.21
CA THR A 143 -0.31 21.90 8.50
C THR A 143 -1.26 21.76 9.67
N GLY A 144 -2.52 22.18 9.52
CA GLY A 144 -3.60 22.06 10.52
C GLY A 144 -4.33 20.72 10.47
N SER A 145 -4.09 19.89 9.47
CA SER A 145 -4.76 18.61 9.31
C SER A 145 -4.44 17.66 10.47
N LYS A 146 -5.47 17.16 11.13
CA LYS A 146 -5.33 16.25 12.29
C LYS A 146 -4.66 14.94 11.89
N THR A 147 -3.63 14.57 12.63
CA THR A 147 -3.01 13.25 12.48
C THR A 147 -4.00 12.14 12.87
N PRO A 148 -4.29 11.19 11.98
CA PRO A 148 -5.19 10.09 12.28
C PRO A 148 -4.79 9.30 13.53
N LEU A 149 -5.78 8.85 14.32
CA LEU A 149 -5.56 8.11 15.57
C LEU A 149 -4.67 6.88 15.40
N TYR A 150 -4.80 6.15 14.29
CA TYR A 150 -3.98 4.96 14.02
C TYR A 150 -2.49 5.29 13.83
N HIS A 151 -2.13 6.47 13.32
CA HIS A 151 -0.74 6.92 13.29
C HIS A 151 -0.21 7.21 14.69
N ARG A 152 -1.04 7.79 15.58
CA ARG A 152 -0.68 8.00 16.98
C ARG A 152 -0.45 6.68 17.72
N LEU A 153 -1.32 5.69 17.50
CA LEU A 153 -1.16 4.35 18.04
C LEU A 153 0.08 3.65 17.50
N GLY A 154 0.38 3.77 16.21
CA GLY A 154 1.60 3.26 15.60
C GLY A 154 2.87 3.92 16.14
N GLN A 155 2.84 5.22 16.42
CA GLN A 155 3.96 5.92 17.06
C GLN A 155 4.16 5.49 18.50
N LEU A 156 3.09 5.29 19.27
CA LEU A 156 3.14 4.74 20.62
C LEU A 156 3.75 3.34 20.65
N SER A 157 3.30 2.45 19.76
CA SER A 157 3.85 1.08 19.69
C SER A 157 5.34 1.03 19.36
N ARG A 158 5.83 1.97 18.52
CA ARG A 158 7.27 2.10 18.21
C ARG A 158 8.08 2.58 19.41
N ARG A 159 7.55 3.50 20.20
CA ARG A 159 8.22 3.96 21.44
C ARG A 159 8.40 2.84 22.46
N PHE A 160 7.42 1.93 22.56
CA PHE A 160 7.51 0.77 23.44
C PHE A 160 8.44 -0.35 22.91
N LYS A 161 8.69 -0.42 21.59
CA LYS A 161 9.60 -1.40 21.00
C LYS A 161 11.05 -0.90 20.87
N GLY A 162 11.28 0.41 20.89
CA GLY A 162 12.60 1.03 20.80
C GLY A 162 13.34 1.22 22.12
N GLY A 163 12.78 0.76 23.22
CA GLY A 163 13.38 0.83 24.56
C GLY A 163 14.01 -0.49 25.03
N ARG A 164 14.51 -1.32 24.08
CA ARG A 164 15.34 -2.50 24.40
C ARG A 164 16.59 -2.51 23.58
#